data_14c1b9f5429c5bc9927c64a64ef9c000
#
_entry.id   14c1b9f5429c5bc9927c64a64ef9c000
#
_cell.length_a   1.000
_cell.length_b   1.000
_cell.length_c   1.000
_cell.angle_alpha   90.00
_cell.angle_beta   90.00
_cell.angle_gamma   90.00
#
_symmetry.space_group_name_H-M   'P 1'
#
loop_
_entity.id
_entity.type
_entity.pdbx_description
1 polymer ?
#
loop_
_entity_poly.entity_id
_entity_poly.type
_entity_poly.pdbx_seq_one_letter_code
_entity_poly.pdbx_strand_id
1 'polypeptide(L)'
;MARRASNPVVVLTCMAITVSMALVVLWQWADARTLVAAEPTIAATADPAVALATPVLSARRAPTVLSRELNAAQFAVDLQPLLDQVGTTSCLAVSVDGRPVAAKNGATPVLPASTAKLLVAASALEVLGPGYTFRTGAYGTVEDGVVAGDLVLLGGGDPVLTTQAWITNGFQRYPPINVTRLEALADALVAAGVTRVDGRVLGDGSRYDDEFFNPTWVDDIRVTEAGPYDALLVDDGRVGGVPTSDPALGAAQVFTRLLRDRSITVGQGAAVGTGDLTNEIAGIDSAPLGDILHEMLETSDDNTAEMLVKELGVANGVGGTTAAGLAVVTEQLGRWGVPMDGVVLVDGSGLSRDNLVTCDALLAVLEHGSIDDAVGQGLPVAAVSGTLQDEFVSTPMAGVLRAKTGSLTGVKALAGYVPAAGGSVIEFALVLDQPGANDPGVYRAVWEGALAQVFATYPSGPSADELAPR
;
A
#
# COMPACT_ATOMS: atom_id res chain seq x y z
N MET A 1 47.84 37.94 61.65
CA MET A 1 47.71 36.82 60.70
C MET A 1 48.05 37.32 59.29
N ALA A 2 49.26 37.07 58.82
CA ALA A 2 49.71 37.54 57.49
C ALA A 2 49.26 36.51 56.40
N ARG A 3 48.39 36.96 55.50
CA ARG A 3 48.03 36.21 54.26
C ARG A 3 49.28 36.23 53.33
N ARG A 4 49.93 35.07 53.13
CA ARG A 4 50.89 34.90 52.05
C ARG A 4 50.16 34.99 50.71
N ALA A 5 50.40 36.06 49.97
CA ALA A 5 49.96 36.17 48.59
C ALA A 5 50.80 35.21 47.74
N SER A 6 50.17 34.26 47.11
CA SER A 6 50.81 33.38 46.13
C SER A 6 51.18 34.18 44.90
N ASN A 7 52.44 34.10 44.52
CA ASN A 7 53.00 34.84 43.38
C ASN A 7 52.36 34.30 42.08
N PRO A 8 51.58 35.11 41.34
CA PRO A 8 50.81 34.65 40.17
C PRO A 8 51.66 34.05 39.06
N VAL A 9 52.93 34.46 38.98
CA VAL A 9 53.91 33.93 38.03
C VAL A 9 54.24 32.46 38.34
N VAL A 10 54.39 32.09 39.61
CA VAL A 10 54.66 30.70 40.03
C VAL A 10 53.43 29.78 39.71
N VAL A 11 52.20 30.27 39.91
CA VAL A 11 51.04 29.53 39.63
C VAL A 11 50.85 29.28 38.09
N LEU A 12 51.14 30.31 37.29
CA LEU A 12 51.09 30.19 35.82
C LEU A 12 52.17 29.25 35.27
N THR A 13 53.42 29.33 35.86
CA THR A 13 54.46 28.42 35.43
C THR A 13 54.18 26.96 35.82
N CYS A 14 53.64 26.71 37.00
CA CYS A 14 53.19 25.36 37.39
C CYS A 14 52.07 24.83 36.50
N MET A 15 51.10 25.66 36.15
CA MET A 15 50.01 25.26 35.21
C MET A 15 50.57 24.93 33.82
N ALA A 16 51.48 25.73 33.28
CA ALA A 16 52.12 25.47 31.99
C ALA A 16 52.91 24.15 31.98
N ILE A 17 53.66 23.87 33.05
CA ILE A 17 54.43 22.62 33.19
C ILE A 17 53.47 21.40 33.29
N THR A 18 52.37 21.49 34.04
CA THR A 18 51.43 20.37 34.18
C THR A 18 50.73 20.08 32.87
N VAL A 19 50.34 21.10 32.11
CA VAL A 19 49.71 20.90 30.78
C VAL A 19 50.72 20.28 29.79
N SER A 20 51.96 20.75 29.79
CA SER A 20 53.01 20.20 28.91
C SER A 20 53.35 18.74 29.27
N MET A 21 53.43 18.38 30.55
CA MET A 21 53.59 16.98 30.96
C MET A 21 52.41 16.09 30.56
N ALA A 22 51.18 16.58 30.71
CA ALA A 22 49.99 15.84 30.28
C ALA A 22 49.97 15.57 28.77
N LEU A 23 50.38 16.54 27.96
CA LEU A 23 50.48 16.37 26.50
C LEU A 23 51.58 15.36 26.11
N VAL A 24 52.75 15.37 26.81
CA VAL A 24 53.79 14.38 26.57
C VAL A 24 53.34 12.97 26.94
N VAL A 25 52.64 12.80 28.05
CA VAL A 25 52.10 11.50 28.46
C VAL A 25 51.03 11.01 27.47
N LEU A 26 50.17 11.90 27.00
CA LEU A 26 49.17 11.55 25.96
C LEU A 26 49.87 11.18 24.66
N TRP A 27 50.90 11.89 24.27
CA TRP A 27 51.65 11.57 23.05
C TRP A 27 52.34 10.20 23.16
N GLN A 28 53.03 9.93 24.29
CA GLN A 28 53.69 8.64 24.55
C GLN A 28 52.68 7.49 24.62
N TRP A 29 51.46 7.74 25.17
CA TRP A 29 50.40 6.75 25.21
C TRP A 29 49.79 6.46 23.83
N ALA A 30 49.67 7.49 22.98
CA ALA A 30 49.23 7.33 21.58
C ALA A 30 50.30 6.58 20.76
N ASP A 31 51.57 6.92 20.95
CA ASP A 31 52.72 6.30 20.25
C ASP A 31 52.87 4.82 20.65
N ALA A 32 52.71 4.50 21.94
CA ALA A 32 52.69 3.11 22.41
C ALA A 32 51.56 2.25 21.85
N ARG A 33 50.42 2.87 21.54
CA ARG A 33 49.31 2.18 20.89
C ARG A 33 49.53 1.93 19.39
N THR A 34 50.25 2.79 18.72
CA THR A 34 50.61 2.56 17.30
C THR A 34 51.63 1.43 17.16
N LEU A 35 52.48 1.22 18.19
CA LEU A 35 53.45 0.11 18.19
C LEU A 35 52.82 -1.26 18.52
N VAL A 36 51.63 -1.30 19.17
CA VAL A 36 50.90 -2.56 19.46
C VAL A 36 50.06 -3.02 18.28
N ALA A 37 49.82 -2.15 17.29
CA ALA A 37 49.08 -2.46 16.06
C ALA A 37 49.98 -2.97 14.91
N ALA A 38 51.20 -3.38 15.17
CA ALA A 38 51.98 -4.15 14.19
C ALA A 38 51.41 -5.57 14.17
N GLU A 39 50.57 -5.87 13.19
CA GLU A 39 50.13 -7.23 12.89
C GLU A 39 51.35 -8.17 12.73
N PRO A 40 51.26 -9.43 13.23
CA PRO A 40 52.27 -10.40 12.96
C PRO A 40 52.33 -10.59 11.44
N THR A 41 53.43 -10.24 10.84
CA THR A 41 53.74 -10.56 9.45
C THR A 41 53.83 -12.10 9.37
N ILE A 42 52.70 -12.72 9.06
CA ILE A 42 52.71 -14.08 8.54
C ILE A 42 53.44 -13.94 7.20
N ALA A 43 54.65 -14.44 7.14
CA ALA A 43 55.33 -14.64 5.89
C ALA A 43 54.51 -15.66 5.09
N ALA A 44 53.52 -15.14 4.36
CA ALA A 44 52.86 -15.91 3.30
C ALA A 44 53.98 -16.19 2.31
N THR A 45 54.35 -17.46 2.20
CA THR A 45 55.03 -17.96 0.99
C THR A 45 54.06 -17.61 -0.15
N ALA A 46 54.35 -16.46 -0.79
CA ALA A 46 53.59 -16.05 -1.95
C ALA A 46 53.81 -17.13 -3.00
N ASP A 47 52.77 -17.96 -3.23
CA ASP A 47 52.66 -18.67 -4.49
C ASP A 47 52.87 -17.64 -5.61
N PRO A 48 53.66 -17.97 -6.64
CA PRO A 48 53.92 -17.04 -7.71
C PRO A 48 52.58 -16.53 -8.23
N ALA A 49 52.35 -15.21 -8.11
CA ALA A 49 51.12 -14.61 -8.60
C ALA A 49 50.93 -15.00 -10.05
N VAL A 50 49.99 -15.91 -10.31
CA VAL A 50 49.56 -16.23 -11.66
C VAL A 50 49.07 -14.92 -12.23
N ALA A 51 49.76 -14.37 -13.21
CA ALA A 51 49.34 -13.16 -13.88
C ALA A 51 47.98 -13.47 -14.52
N LEU A 52 46.92 -12.92 -13.92
CA LEU A 52 45.58 -13.08 -14.44
C LEU A 52 45.55 -12.43 -15.82
N ALA A 53 45.19 -13.18 -16.85
CA ALA A 53 45.14 -12.73 -18.24
C ALA A 53 44.14 -11.54 -18.43
N THR A 54 43.29 -11.29 -17.43
CA THR A 54 42.36 -10.16 -17.40
C THR A 54 42.41 -9.49 -16.01
N PRO A 55 42.25 -8.17 -15.91
CA PRO A 55 42.14 -7.47 -14.63
C PRO A 55 41.08 -8.07 -13.70
N VAL A 56 41.31 -8.08 -12.40
CA VAL A 56 40.37 -8.63 -11.40
C VAL A 56 38.98 -7.99 -11.52
N LEU A 57 38.94 -6.69 -11.88
CA LEU A 57 37.71 -5.88 -12.10
C LEU A 57 37.27 -5.88 -13.59
N SER A 58 37.70 -6.83 -14.40
CA SER A 58 37.25 -6.93 -15.79
C SER A 58 35.77 -7.32 -15.85
N ALA A 59 34.97 -6.60 -16.63
CA ALA A 59 33.56 -6.92 -16.92
C ALA A 59 33.36 -8.38 -17.42
N ARG A 60 34.40 -8.97 -18.08
CA ARG A 60 34.39 -10.37 -18.51
C ARG A 60 34.40 -11.37 -17.35
N ARG A 61 34.68 -10.94 -16.11
CA ARG A 61 34.60 -11.78 -14.91
C ARG A 61 33.29 -11.65 -14.17
N ALA A 62 32.42 -10.75 -14.60
CA ALA A 62 31.09 -10.55 -14.08
C ALA A 62 30.06 -10.62 -15.23
N PRO A 63 29.96 -11.76 -15.96
CA PRO A 63 29.10 -11.86 -17.14
C PRO A 63 27.64 -11.54 -16.83
N THR A 64 27.16 -11.87 -15.62
CA THR A 64 25.80 -11.54 -15.18
C THR A 64 25.57 -10.03 -15.09
N VAL A 65 26.54 -9.27 -14.55
CA VAL A 65 26.45 -7.80 -14.46
C VAL A 65 26.46 -7.19 -15.85
N LEU A 66 27.38 -7.66 -16.72
CA LEU A 66 27.48 -7.15 -18.08
C LEU A 66 26.24 -7.49 -18.92
N SER A 67 25.73 -8.71 -18.80
CA SER A 67 24.48 -9.12 -19.44
C SER A 67 23.32 -8.22 -19.03
N ARG A 68 23.16 -7.94 -17.74
CA ARG A 68 22.12 -7.06 -17.22
C ARG A 68 22.21 -5.65 -17.81
N GLU A 69 23.40 -5.04 -17.79
CA GLU A 69 23.61 -3.70 -18.35
C GLU A 69 23.32 -3.63 -19.85
N LEU A 70 23.75 -4.65 -20.62
CA LEU A 70 23.49 -4.70 -22.05
C LEU A 70 22.01 -4.92 -22.36
N ASN A 71 21.33 -5.76 -21.60
CA ASN A 71 19.90 -5.99 -21.74
C ASN A 71 19.07 -4.75 -21.38
N ALA A 72 19.43 -4.06 -20.30
CA ALA A 72 18.77 -2.80 -19.92
C ALA A 72 18.96 -1.70 -20.99
N ALA A 73 20.19 -1.57 -21.53
CA ALA A 73 20.47 -0.62 -22.60
C ALA A 73 19.71 -0.95 -23.88
N GLN A 74 19.63 -2.22 -24.27
CA GLN A 74 18.86 -2.65 -25.43
C GLN A 74 17.35 -2.40 -25.20
N PHE A 75 16.84 -2.73 -24.02
CA PHE A 75 15.44 -2.54 -23.67
C PHE A 75 15.04 -1.05 -23.70
N ALA A 76 15.94 -0.14 -23.29
CA ALA A 76 15.70 1.29 -23.39
C ALA A 76 15.52 1.74 -24.88
N VAL A 77 16.23 1.10 -25.81
CA VAL A 77 16.05 1.32 -27.26
C VAL A 77 14.71 0.73 -27.73
N ASP A 78 14.40 -0.48 -27.28
CA ASP A 78 13.17 -1.19 -27.68
C ASP A 78 11.91 -0.47 -27.15
N LEU A 79 12.01 0.26 -26.02
CA LEU A 79 10.94 1.07 -25.43
C LEU A 79 10.63 2.37 -26.22
N GLN A 80 11.52 2.83 -27.13
CA GLN A 80 11.34 4.10 -27.80
C GLN A 80 9.99 4.23 -28.55
N PRO A 81 9.48 3.23 -29.29
CA PRO A 81 8.18 3.31 -29.95
C PRO A 81 7.01 3.46 -28.98
N LEU A 82 7.11 2.93 -27.76
CA LEU A 82 6.12 3.12 -26.69
C LEU A 82 6.22 4.54 -26.12
N LEU A 83 7.44 5.01 -25.83
CA LEU A 83 7.68 6.38 -25.35
C LEU A 83 7.13 7.43 -26.35
N ASP A 84 7.24 7.19 -27.65
CA ASP A 84 6.75 8.11 -28.69
C ASP A 84 5.22 8.24 -28.68
N GLN A 85 4.48 7.24 -28.17
CA GLN A 85 3.03 7.27 -28.04
C GLN A 85 2.53 7.98 -26.76
N VAL A 86 3.42 8.23 -25.78
CA VAL A 86 3.09 8.95 -24.55
C VAL A 86 3.01 10.45 -24.85
N GLY A 87 1.82 11.04 -24.69
CA GLY A 87 1.56 12.47 -24.90
C GLY A 87 2.25 13.37 -23.88
N THR A 88 2.18 14.67 -24.09
CA THR A 88 2.85 15.66 -23.22
C THR A 88 2.22 15.78 -21.83
N THR A 89 0.94 15.42 -21.69
CA THR A 89 0.19 15.41 -20.42
C THR A 89 0.13 14.01 -19.78
N SER A 90 0.74 13.03 -20.42
CA SER A 90 0.80 11.62 -19.99
C SER A 90 2.20 11.29 -19.50
N CYS A 91 2.38 10.24 -18.73
CA CYS A 91 3.71 9.82 -18.28
C CYS A 91 3.91 8.31 -18.39
N LEU A 92 5.17 7.91 -18.52
CA LEU A 92 5.65 6.52 -18.41
C LEU A 92 6.96 6.52 -17.66
N ALA A 93 7.12 5.57 -16.73
CA ALA A 93 8.38 5.24 -16.09
C ALA A 93 8.53 3.73 -16.02
N VAL A 94 9.70 3.21 -16.34
CA VAL A 94 10.01 1.77 -16.43
C VAL A 94 11.35 1.49 -15.77
N SER A 95 11.40 0.50 -14.92
CA SER A 95 12.62 -0.07 -14.35
C SER A 95 12.70 -1.59 -14.57
N VAL A 96 13.85 -2.15 -14.28
CA VAL A 96 14.10 -3.60 -14.24
C VAL A 96 14.90 -3.90 -12.99
N ASP A 97 14.38 -4.76 -12.13
CA ASP A 97 14.98 -5.10 -10.83
C ASP A 97 15.32 -3.83 -10.01
N GLY A 98 14.38 -2.86 -9.96
CA GLY A 98 14.53 -1.59 -9.25
C GLY A 98 15.56 -0.63 -9.87
N ARG A 99 15.96 -0.82 -11.15
CA ARG A 99 16.89 0.06 -11.84
C ARG A 99 16.20 0.77 -12.98
N PRO A 100 16.16 2.11 -12.99
CA PRO A 100 15.55 2.87 -14.05
C PRO A 100 16.12 2.52 -15.43
N VAL A 101 15.23 2.28 -16.40
CA VAL A 101 15.59 1.97 -17.80
C VAL A 101 15.15 3.08 -18.73
N ALA A 102 13.90 3.53 -18.62
CA ALA A 102 13.35 4.58 -19.47
C ALA A 102 12.25 5.35 -18.75
N ALA A 103 12.14 6.64 -19.06
CA ALA A 103 11.03 7.46 -18.60
C ALA A 103 10.68 8.52 -19.66
N LYS A 104 9.40 8.88 -19.71
CA LYS A 104 8.91 10.06 -20.40
C LYS A 104 7.93 10.80 -19.52
N ASN A 105 8.21 12.07 -19.25
CA ASN A 105 7.42 12.92 -18.35
C ASN A 105 7.25 12.31 -16.95
N GLY A 106 8.19 11.49 -16.47
CA GLY A 106 8.06 10.71 -15.26
C GLY A 106 7.74 11.55 -14.03
N ALA A 107 8.29 12.76 -13.91
CA ALA A 107 8.04 13.72 -12.85
C ALA A 107 6.85 14.67 -13.12
N THR A 108 6.13 14.51 -14.24
CA THR A 108 4.96 15.35 -14.53
C THR A 108 3.77 14.91 -13.71
N PRO A 109 3.11 15.81 -12.93
CA PRO A 109 1.90 15.47 -12.21
C PRO A 109 0.75 15.15 -13.16
N VAL A 110 0.10 14.01 -12.93
CA VAL A 110 -1.03 13.49 -13.71
C VAL A 110 -2.14 13.01 -12.79
N LEU A 111 -3.34 12.86 -13.31
CA LEU A 111 -4.45 12.24 -12.60
C LEU A 111 -4.21 10.72 -12.45
N PRO A 112 -4.08 10.18 -11.23
CA PRO A 112 -3.76 8.76 -11.03
C PRO A 112 -4.93 7.82 -11.33
N ALA A 113 -6.16 8.30 -11.19
CA ALA A 113 -7.32 7.43 -11.03
C ALA A 113 -7.02 6.34 -9.98
N SER A 114 -7.56 5.14 -10.12
CA SER A 114 -7.39 4.07 -9.11
C SER A 114 -5.95 3.51 -8.95
N THR A 115 -4.95 4.01 -9.70
CA THR A 115 -3.55 3.68 -9.38
C THR A 115 -3.07 4.34 -8.09
N ALA A 116 -3.78 5.37 -7.58
CA ALA A 116 -3.57 5.94 -6.25
C ALA A 116 -3.67 4.87 -5.13
N LYS A 117 -4.49 3.83 -5.32
CA LYS A 117 -4.64 2.72 -4.38
C LYS A 117 -3.35 1.96 -4.11
N LEU A 118 -2.36 2.02 -5.02
CA LEU A 118 -1.03 1.44 -4.78
C LEU A 118 -0.31 2.13 -3.63
N LEU A 119 -0.41 3.46 -3.55
CA LEU A 119 0.20 4.24 -2.48
C LEU A 119 -0.45 3.93 -1.13
N VAL A 120 -1.79 3.81 -1.12
CA VAL A 120 -2.56 3.45 0.07
C VAL A 120 -2.27 2.02 0.51
N ALA A 121 -2.30 1.05 -0.43
CA ALA A 121 -2.06 -0.36 -0.15
C ALA A 121 -0.65 -0.60 0.43
N ALA A 122 0.37 -0.03 -0.20
CA ALA A 122 1.75 -0.15 0.26
C ALA A 122 1.93 0.47 1.66
N SER A 123 1.35 1.66 1.88
CA SER A 123 1.41 2.33 3.20
C SER A 123 0.64 1.56 4.27
N ALA A 124 -0.53 1.01 3.95
CA ALA A 124 -1.31 0.19 4.88
C ALA A 124 -0.58 -1.11 5.25
N LEU A 125 0.03 -1.77 4.26
CA LEU A 125 0.82 -2.98 4.50
C LEU A 125 1.99 -2.73 5.44
N GLU A 126 2.70 -1.61 5.28
CA GLU A 126 3.84 -1.24 6.13
C GLU A 126 3.41 -0.84 7.55
N VAL A 127 2.38 -0.01 7.67
CA VAL A 127 1.97 0.57 8.96
C VAL A 127 1.19 -0.42 9.81
N LEU A 128 0.27 -1.18 9.22
CA LEU A 128 -0.61 -2.11 9.94
C LEU A 128 -0.06 -3.54 9.95
N GLY A 129 0.70 -3.91 8.93
CA GLY A 129 1.19 -5.27 8.71
C GLY A 129 0.17 -6.20 8.04
N PRO A 130 0.63 -7.25 7.31
CA PRO A 130 -0.25 -8.11 6.50
C PRO A 130 -1.24 -8.94 7.32
N GLY A 131 -0.96 -9.18 8.60
CA GLY A 131 -1.82 -9.94 9.51
C GLY A 131 -2.82 -9.10 10.30
N TYR A 132 -2.90 -7.78 10.05
CA TYR A 132 -3.87 -6.92 10.73
C TYR A 132 -5.31 -7.33 10.41
N THR A 133 -6.19 -7.34 11.41
CA THR A 133 -7.62 -7.65 11.27
C THR A 133 -8.49 -6.56 11.86
N PHE A 134 -9.66 -6.37 11.30
CA PHE A 134 -10.68 -5.45 11.79
C PHE A 134 -11.70 -6.22 12.61
N ARG A 135 -12.02 -5.71 13.82
CA ARG A 135 -12.96 -6.39 14.71
C ARG A 135 -14.32 -5.67 14.76
N THR A 136 -15.37 -6.39 14.40
CA THR A 136 -16.76 -5.93 14.61
C THR A 136 -17.31 -6.62 15.84
N GLY A 137 -17.81 -5.85 16.82
CA GLY A 137 -18.25 -6.36 18.11
C GLY A 137 -19.70 -6.00 18.46
N ALA A 138 -20.32 -6.85 19.27
CA ALA A 138 -21.62 -6.62 19.87
C ALA A 138 -21.48 -6.49 21.39
N TYR A 139 -21.90 -5.36 21.96
CA TYR A 139 -21.66 -5.00 23.36
C TYR A 139 -22.98 -4.76 24.10
N GLY A 140 -23.00 -5.13 25.38
CA GLY A 140 -24.13 -4.92 26.26
C GLY A 140 -24.06 -5.78 27.53
N THR A 141 -24.93 -5.53 28.48
CA THR A 141 -25.04 -6.35 29.69
C THR A 141 -26.13 -7.40 29.51
N VAL A 142 -25.74 -8.68 29.63
CA VAL A 142 -26.66 -9.83 29.50
C VAL A 142 -27.01 -10.38 30.89
N GLU A 143 -28.32 -10.44 31.19
CA GLU A 143 -28.85 -11.09 32.41
C GLU A 143 -29.96 -12.07 31.97
N ASP A 144 -29.84 -13.32 32.32
CA ASP A 144 -30.80 -14.39 32.02
C ASP A 144 -31.17 -14.45 30.52
N GLY A 145 -30.22 -14.21 29.60
CA GLY A 145 -30.42 -14.22 28.16
C GLY A 145 -31.04 -12.93 27.60
N VAL A 146 -31.17 -11.90 28.42
CA VAL A 146 -31.70 -10.59 28.01
C VAL A 146 -30.59 -9.55 28.03
N VAL A 147 -30.41 -8.82 26.92
CA VAL A 147 -29.60 -7.62 26.90
C VAL A 147 -30.41 -6.49 27.52
N ALA A 148 -29.99 -6.03 28.71
CA ALA A 148 -30.64 -4.96 29.45
C ALA A 148 -30.37 -3.59 28.75
N GLY A 149 -31.39 -3.00 28.14
CA GLY A 149 -31.25 -1.77 27.38
C GLY A 149 -30.82 -1.99 25.93
N ASP A 150 -29.92 -1.16 25.43
CA ASP A 150 -29.50 -1.17 24.03
C ASP A 150 -28.34 -2.18 23.82
N LEU A 151 -28.32 -2.81 22.64
CA LEU A 151 -27.21 -3.59 22.12
C LEU A 151 -26.39 -2.72 21.19
N VAL A 152 -25.12 -2.50 21.46
CA VAL A 152 -24.22 -1.72 20.60
C VAL A 152 -23.56 -2.65 19.57
N LEU A 153 -23.73 -2.37 18.32
CA LEU A 153 -22.96 -2.93 17.21
C LEU A 153 -21.84 -1.97 16.86
N LEU A 154 -20.61 -2.28 17.31
CA LEU A 154 -19.44 -1.43 17.10
C LEU A 154 -18.71 -1.85 15.84
N GLY A 155 -18.51 -0.91 14.93
CA GLY A 155 -17.69 -1.07 13.73
C GLY A 155 -16.21 -0.91 14.02
N GLY A 156 -15.42 -1.87 13.56
CA GLY A 156 -13.96 -1.84 13.66
C GLY A 156 -13.25 -1.32 12.41
N GLY A 157 -14.00 -0.88 11.40
CA GLY A 157 -13.44 -0.46 10.12
C GLY A 157 -13.30 -1.58 9.09
N ASP A 158 -14.01 -2.71 9.27
CA ASP A 158 -13.98 -3.86 8.35
C ASP A 158 -14.64 -3.52 7.01
N PRO A 159 -13.87 -3.37 5.90
CA PRO A 159 -14.43 -2.97 4.61
C PRO A 159 -15.12 -4.12 3.86
N VAL A 160 -14.93 -5.36 4.29
CA VAL A 160 -15.50 -6.57 3.65
C VAL A 160 -16.62 -7.20 4.48
N LEU A 161 -17.18 -6.44 5.44
CA LEU A 161 -18.30 -6.88 6.27
C LEU A 161 -19.60 -6.90 5.44
N THR A 162 -20.17 -8.11 5.29
CA THR A 162 -21.28 -8.31 4.34
C THR A 162 -22.26 -9.37 4.83
N THR A 163 -23.40 -9.44 4.16
CA THR A 163 -24.41 -10.49 4.38
C THR A 163 -24.43 -11.52 3.25
N GLN A 164 -24.93 -12.74 3.54
CA GLN A 164 -25.15 -13.75 2.50
C GLN A 164 -26.14 -13.26 1.42
N ALA A 165 -27.12 -12.46 1.83
CA ALA A 165 -28.09 -11.91 0.89
C ALA A 165 -27.44 -11.00 -0.14
N TRP A 166 -26.46 -10.18 0.27
CA TRP A 166 -25.68 -9.32 -0.61
C TRP A 166 -24.87 -10.13 -1.62
N ILE A 167 -24.11 -11.13 -1.13
CA ILE A 167 -23.32 -12.02 -1.97
C ILE A 167 -24.20 -12.73 -3.03
N THR A 168 -25.38 -13.22 -2.61
CA THR A 168 -26.25 -14.02 -3.47
C THR A 168 -26.97 -13.18 -4.53
N ASN A 169 -27.29 -11.91 -4.23
CA ASN A 169 -28.04 -11.03 -5.13
C ASN A 169 -27.18 -10.45 -6.27
N GLY A 170 -25.86 -10.59 -6.24
CA GLY A 170 -24.97 -10.24 -7.33
C GLY A 170 -24.92 -8.74 -7.67
N PHE A 171 -25.04 -7.87 -6.68
CA PHE A 171 -24.96 -6.41 -6.87
C PHE A 171 -23.55 -5.91 -7.18
N GLN A 172 -22.53 -6.74 -6.93
CA GLN A 172 -21.14 -6.40 -7.15
C GLN A 172 -20.73 -6.71 -8.59
N ARG A 173 -19.89 -5.85 -9.16
CA ARG A 173 -19.32 -6.04 -10.52
C ARG A 173 -18.43 -7.28 -10.60
N TYR A 174 -17.69 -7.54 -9.53
CA TYR A 174 -16.84 -8.71 -9.37
C TYR A 174 -17.33 -9.55 -8.18
N PRO A 175 -17.26 -10.89 -8.24
CA PRO A 175 -17.55 -11.73 -7.06
C PRO A 175 -16.61 -11.35 -5.92
N PRO A 176 -17.09 -11.24 -4.67
CA PRO A 176 -16.21 -10.97 -3.53
C PRO A 176 -15.24 -12.13 -3.33
N ILE A 177 -13.96 -11.80 -3.08
CA ILE A 177 -12.88 -12.75 -2.83
C ILE A 177 -12.84 -13.08 -1.34
N ASN A 178 -12.95 -12.06 -0.51
CA ASN A 178 -12.93 -12.14 0.95
C ASN A 178 -14.22 -11.54 1.52
N VAL A 179 -14.76 -12.17 2.57
CA VAL A 179 -15.98 -11.68 3.21
C VAL A 179 -15.96 -11.94 4.71
N THR A 180 -16.35 -10.94 5.47
CA THR A 180 -16.70 -11.09 6.88
C THR A 180 -18.21 -11.18 7.00
N ARG A 181 -18.71 -12.32 7.49
CA ARG A 181 -20.14 -12.60 7.52
C ARG A 181 -20.80 -12.02 8.77
N LEU A 182 -21.64 -11.00 8.60
CA LEU A 182 -22.37 -10.41 9.72
C LEU A 182 -23.34 -11.43 10.40
N GLU A 183 -23.80 -12.42 9.65
CA GLU A 183 -24.58 -13.54 10.20
C GLU A 183 -23.82 -14.29 11.29
N ALA A 184 -22.46 -14.41 11.19
CA ALA A 184 -21.65 -15.08 12.19
C ALA A 184 -21.71 -14.38 13.55
N LEU A 185 -21.76 -13.04 13.55
CA LEU A 185 -21.93 -12.27 14.76
C LEU A 185 -23.32 -12.50 15.41
N ALA A 186 -24.35 -12.56 14.60
CA ALA A 186 -25.71 -12.87 15.09
C ALA A 186 -25.80 -14.31 15.62
N ASP A 187 -25.14 -15.28 14.98
CA ASP A 187 -25.04 -16.67 15.46
C ASP A 187 -24.27 -16.76 16.78
N ALA A 188 -23.20 -15.94 16.93
CA ALA A 188 -22.42 -15.88 18.16
C ALA A 188 -23.24 -15.33 19.34
N LEU A 189 -24.15 -14.37 19.11
CA LEU A 189 -25.07 -13.92 20.16
C LEU A 189 -26.07 -15.00 20.58
N VAL A 190 -26.59 -15.81 19.63
CA VAL A 190 -27.40 -16.98 19.97
C VAL A 190 -26.60 -17.97 20.82
N ALA A 191 -25.35 -18.24 20.43
CA ALA A 191 -24.47 -19.15 21.17
C ALA A 191 -24.12 -18.63 22.59
N ALA A 192 -24.08 -17.29 22.77
CA ALA A 192 -23.94 -16.64 24.06
C ALA A 192 -25.23 -16.66 24.91
N GLY A 193 -26.32 -17.27 24.38
CA GLY A 193 -27.58 -17.41 25.07
C GLY A 193 -28.50 -16.19 25.03
N VAL A 194 -28.22 -15.20 24.15
CA VAL A 194 -29.09 -14.02 23.99
C VAL A 194 -30.40 -14.43 23.32
N THR A 195 -31.51 -14.07 23.94
CA THR A 195 -32.87 -14.33 23.42
C THR A 195 -33.66 -13.04 23.17
N ARG A 196 -33.24 -11.94 23.82
CA ARG A 196 -33.95 -10.65 23.73
C ARG A 196 -32.98 -9.48 23.94
N VAL A 197 -33.24 -8.38 23.25
CA VAL A 197 -32.71 -7.05 23.49
C VAL A 197 -33.88 -6.15 23.88
N ASP A 198 -33.85 -5.57 25.09
CA ASP A 198 -34.96 -4.74 25.60
C ASP A 198 -35.03 -3.39 24.88
N GLY A 199 -33.90 -2.84 24.48
CA GLY A 199 -33.78 -1.56 23.79
C GLY A 199 -33.65 -1.70 22.28
N ARG A 200 -32.69 -0.99 21.73
CA ARG A 200 -32.38 -0.87 20.30
C ARG A 200 -31.13 -1.67 19.97
N VAL A 201 -30.89 -1.87 18.67
CA VAL A 201 -29.56 -2.09 18.14
C VAL A 201 -29.00 -0.74 17.76
N LEU A 202 -27.93 -0.30 18.44
CA LEU A 202 -27.23 0.94 18.15
C LEU A 202 -26.05 0.64 17.21
N GLY A 203 -26.04 1.23 16.02
CA GLY A 203 -24.87 1.22 15.14
C GLY A 203 -23.88 2.29 15.59
N ASP A 204 -22.66 1.88 15.90
CA ASP A 204 -21.57 2.74 16.34
C ASP A 204 -20.44 2.72 15.32
N GLY A 205 -20.34 3.80 14.52
CA GLY A 205 -19.27 4.05 13.55
C GLY A 205 -18.21 5.02 14.06
N SER A 206 -18.22 5.38 15.35
CA SER A 206 -17.43 6.48 15.93
C SER A 206 -15.90 6.30 15.87
N ARG A 207 -15.42 5.15 15.35
CA ARG A 207 -13.99 4.95 15.05
C ARG A 207 -13.51 5.92 13.97
N TYR A 208 -14.38 6.27 13.01
CA TYR A 208 -14.13 7.23 11.95
C TYR A 208 -15.01 8.46 12.14
N ASP A 209 -14.72 9.54 11.42
CA ASP A 209 -15.55 10.74 11.36
C ASP A 209 -16.77 10.53 10.44
N ASP A 210 -17.72 11.49 10.50
CA ASP A 210 -18.96 11.42 9.70
C ASP A 210 -18.78 11.90 8.24
N GLU A 211 -17.55 11.95 7.72
CA GLU A 211 -17.31 12.17 6.30
C GLU A 211 -17.54 10.85 5.54
N PHE A 212 -18.79 10.58 5.17
CA PHE A 212 -19.18 9.36 4.45
C PHE A 212 -18.88 9.38 2.95
N PHE A 213 -18.56 10.53 2.41
CA PHE A 213 -18.15 10.77 1.04
C PHE A 213 -17.11 11.87 0.99
N ASN A 214 -16.05 11.68 0.23
CA ASN A 214 -15.07 12.75 0.06
C ASN A 214 -15.73 13.98 -0.59
N PRO A 215 -15.55 15.18 -0.04
CA PRO A 215 -16.24 16.39 -0.50
C PRO A 215 -15.83 16.83 -1.92
N THR A 216 -14.69 16.36 -2.43
CA THR A 216 -14.21 16.68 -3.78
C THR A 216 -14.85 15.80 -4.88
N TRP A 217 -15.59 14.76 -4.50
CA TRP A 217 -16.26 13.90 -5.45
C TRP A 217 -17.50 14.56 -6.05
N VAL A 218 -17.66 14.44 -7.35
CA VAL A 218 -18.90 14.84 -8.04
C VAL A 218 -20.04 13.87 -7.72
N ASP A 219 -21.27 14.36 -7.82
CA ASP A 219 -22.47 13.59 -7.38
C ASP A 219 -22.61 12.24 -8.09
N ASP A 220 -22.25 12.16 -9.39
CA ASP A 220 -22.35 10.90 -10.15
C ASP A 220 -21.44 9.81 -9.55
N ILE A 221 -20.25 10.18 -9.06
CA ILE A 221 -19.29 9.26 -8.43
C ILE A 221 -19.84 8.70 -7.13
N ARG A 222 -20.47 9.55 -6.31
CA ARG A 222 -20.99 9.20 -4.97
C ARG A 222 -22.04 8.09 -4.95
N VAL A 223 -22.59 7.69 -6.07
CA VAL A 223 -23.64 6.69 -6.15
C VAL A 223 -23.25 5.51 -7.02
N THR A 224 -22.42 5.76 -8.03
CA THR A 224 -22.09 4.78 -9.06
C THR A 224 -20.78 4.05 -8.78
N GLU A 225 -19.74 4.75 -8.28
CA GLU A 225 -18.42 4.18 -8.08
C GLU A 225 -18.13 3.89 -6.60
N ALA A 226 -18.47 4.83 -5.69
CA ALA A 226 -18.30 4.67 -4.26
C ALA A 226 -19.62 4.82 -3.53
N GLY A 227 -19.90 3.92 -2.57
CA GLY A 227 -20.97 4.06 -1.60
C GLY A 227 -20.53 4.94 -0.42
N PRO A 228 -21.41 5.21 0.56
CA PRO A 228 -20.99 5.84 1.79
C PRO A 228 -20.05 4.90 2.55
N TYR A 229 -18.88 5.40 2.99
CA TYR A 229 -17.90 4.64 3.77
C TYR A 229 -17.83 5.10 5.22
N ASP A 230 -17.73 4.15 6.15
CA ASP A 230 -17.70 4.38 7.60
C ASP A 230 -17.05 3.20 8.30
N ALA A 231 -16.71 3.34 9.59
CA ALA A 231 -16.15 2.28 10.41
C ALA A 231 -17.12 1.10 10.62
N LEU A 232 -18.41 1.34 10.54
CA LEU A 232 -19.46 0.31 10.53
C LEU A 232 -20.17 0.31 9.18
N LEU A 233 -19.56 -0.35 8.21
CA LEU A 233 -20.07 -0.50 6.86
C LEU A 233 -20.53 -1.95 6.63
N VAL A 234 -21.76 -2.15 6.16
CA VAL A 234 -22.30 -3.47 5.78
C VAL A 234 -22.88 -3.40 4.37
N ASP A 235 -22.59 -4.40 3.53
CA ASP A 235 -23.14 -4.50 2.17
C ASP A 235 -22.86 -3.22 1.33
N ASP A 236 -21.64 -2.67 1.38
CA ASP A 236 -21.24 -1.41 0.74
C ASP A 236 -22.14 -0.22 1.10
N GLY A 237 -22.59 -0.15 2.33
CA GLY A 237 -23.48 0.91 2.80
C GLY A 237 -24.87 0.86 2.16
N ARG A 238 -25.36 -0.33 1.82
CA ARG A 238 -26.66 -0.54 1.18
C ARG A 238 -27.60 -1.36 2.03
N VAL A 239 -28.86 -0.97 2.07
CA VAL A 239 -29.92 -1.73 2.72
C VAL A 239 -30.91 -2.21 1.66
N GLY A 240 -30.97 -3.52 1.44
CA GLY A 240 -31.80 -4.10 0.36
C GLY A 240 -31.43 -3.61 -1.04
N GLY A 241 -30.15 -3.33 -1.28
CA GLY A 241 -29.61 -2.83 -2.55
C GLY A 241 -29.71 -1.31 -2.74
N VAL A 242 -30.28 -0.57 -1.78
CA VAL A 242 -30.41 0.89 -1.84
C VAL A 242 -29.34 1.54 -0.96
N PRO A 243 -28.54 2.50 -1.47
CA PRO A 243 -27.58 3.22 -0.66
C PRO A 243 -28.24 3.90 0.54
N THR A 244 -27.64 3.78 1.72
CA THR A 244 -28.07 4.50 2.92
C THR A 244 -27.37 5.86 3.01
N SER A 245 -28.00 6.82 3.64
CA SER A 245 -27.35 8.10 3.96
C SER A 245 -26.48 8.04 5.21
N ASP A 246 -26.58 6.95 5.98
CA ASP A 246 -25.88 6.72 7.23
C ASP A 246 -25.54 5.21 7.31
N PRO A 247 -24.26 4.85 7.12
CA PRO A 247 -23.84 3.44 7.08
C PRO A 247 -24.06 2.72 8.39
N ALA A 248 -23.81 3.36 9.54
CA ALA A 248 -23.98 2.76 10.85
C ALA A 248 -25.45 2.46 11.15
N LEU A 249 -26.38 3.35 10.74
CA LEU A 249 -27.83 3.06 10.81
C LEU A 249 -28.20 1.90 9.91
N GLY A 250 -27.68 1.89 8.68
CA GLY A 250 -27.93 0.80 7.73
C GLY A 250 -27.49 -0.55 8.29
N ALA A 251 -26.28 -0.63 8.84
CA ALA A 251 -25.74 -1.81 9.48
C ALA A 251 -26.59 -2.27 10.68
N ALA A 252 -27.01 -1.35 11.56
CA ALA A 252 -27.88 -1.65 12.69
C ALA A 252 -29.25 -2.20 12.24
N GLN A 253 -29.82 -1.68 11.14
CA GLN A 253 -31.08 -2.18 10.56
C GLN A 253 -30.90 -3.60 9.99
N VAL A 254 -29.80 -3.86 9.28
CA VAL A 254 -29.48 -5.19 8.77
C VAL A 254 -29.28 -6.17 9.92
N PHE A 255 -28.49 -5.80 10.92
CA PHE A 255 -28.24 -6.65 12.07
C PHE A 255 -29.49 -6.92 12.90
N THR A 256 -30.34 -5.93 13.12
CA THR A 256 -31.65 -6.10 13.78
C THR A 256 -32.49 -7.17 13.07
N ARG A 257 -32.49 -7.21 11.73
CA ARG A 257 -33.19 -8.22 10.94
C ARG A 257 -32.57 -9.61 11.15
N LEU A 258 -31.23 -9.71 11.08
CA LEU A 258 -30.52 -10.97 11.31
C LEU A 258 -30.77 -11.55 12.70
N LEU A 259 -30.89 -10.70 13.74
CA LEU A 259 -31.28 -11.13 15.09
C LEU A 259 -32.70 -11.69 15.13
N ARG A 260 -33.65 -11.00 14.52
CA ARG A 260 -35.07 -11.45 14.45
C ARG A 260 -35.22 -12.75 13.68
N ASP A 261 -34.48 -12.95 12.61
CA ASP A 261 -34.45 -14.20 11.83
C ASP A 261 -33.95 -15.39 12.69
N ARG A 262 -33.21 -15.12 13.76
CA ARG A 262 -32.73 -16.08 14.77
C ARG A 262 -33.60 -16.14 16.01
N SER A 263 -34.79 -15.57 15.96
CA SER A 263 -35.75 -15.54 17.07
C SER A 263 -35.28 -14.69 18.28
N ILE A 264 -34.29 -13.82 18.11
CA ILE A 264 -33.92 -12.81 19.12
C ILE A 264 -34.87 -11.61 18.96
N THR A 265 -35.67 -11.34 19.99
CA THR A 265 -36.58 -10.20 19.99
C THR A 265 -35.81 -8.90 20.23
N VAL A 266 -36.05 -7.89 19.38
CA VAL A 266 -35.51 -6.52 19.57
C VAL A 266 -36.64 -5.57 19.84
N GLY A 267 -36.64 -4.93 21.01
CA GLY A 267 -37.77 -4.17 21.56
C GLY A 267 -38.05 -2.85 20.83
N GLN A 268 -37.01 -2.10 20.42
CA GLN A 268 -37.17 -0.76 19.85
C GLN A 268 -36.60 -0.54 18.44
N GLY A 269 -36.06 -1.58 17.80
CA GLY A 269 -35.53 -1.52 16.43
C GLY A 269 -34.06 -1.06 16.37
N ALA A 270 -33.69 -0.27 15.35
CA ALA A 270 -32.33 0.18 15.10
C ALA A 270 -32.20 1.70 15.24
N ALA A 271 -31.03 2.18 15.66
CA ALA A 271 -30.65 3.59 15.70
C ALA A 271 -29.13 3.74 15.53
N VAL A 272 -28.66 4.96 15.31
CA VAL A 272 -27.24 5.34 15.42
C VAL A 272 -26.99 5.81 16.86
N GLY A 273 -25.83 5.47 17.38
CA GLY A 273 -25.37 5.98 18.67
C GLY A 273 -24.23 5.20 19.24
N THR A 274 -23.55 5.81 20.17
CA THR A 274 -22.53 5.18 21.01
C THR A 274 -23.15 4.64 22.29
N GLY A 275 -22.51 3.66 22.91
CA GLY A 275 -22.98 3.07 24.17
C GLY A 275 -21.86 2.56 25.06
N ASP A 276 -22.22 1.77 26.05
CA ASP A 276 -21.24 1.15 26.95
C ASP A 276 -20.53 -0.03 26.25
N LEU A 277 -19.24 0.12 26.05
CA LEU A 277 -18.37 -0.89 25.43
C LEU A 277 -17.60 -1.75 26.44
N THR A 278 -18.01 -1.75 27.71
CA THR A 278 -17.31 -2.47 28.80
C THR A 278 -17.43 -3.98 28.63
N ASN A 279 -18.59 -4.48 28.18
CA ASN A 279 -18.87 -5.90 28.07
C ASN A 279 -19.14 -6.29 26.61
N GLU A 280 -18.13 -6.84 25.95
CA GLU A 280 -18.31 -7.50 24.65
C GLU A 280 -19.02 -8.84 24.85
N ILE A 281 -20.19 -9.02 24.24
CA ILE A 281 -20.95 -10.28 24.27
C ILE A 281 -20.39 -11.23 23.20
N ALA A 282 -20.10 -10.72 22.03
CA ALA A 282 -19.55 -11.46 20.91
C ALA A 282 -18.82 -10.51 19.94
N GLY A 283 -17.88 -11.03 19.16
CA GLY A 283 -17.18 -10.31 18.11
C GLY A 283 -16.73 -11.23 17.01
N ILE A 284 -16.53 -10.65 15.85
CA ILE A 284 -15.97 -11.32 14.66
C ILE A 284 -14.80 -10.48 14.13
N ASP A 285 -13.81 -11.16 13.61
CA ASP A 285 -12.64 -10.55 12.99
C ASP A 285 -12.72 -10.73 11.46
N SER A 286 -12.23 -9.74 10.73
CA SER A 286 -12.10 -9.80 9.27
C SER A 286 -11.06 -10.82 8.82
N ALA A 287 -10.99 -11.05 7.51
CA ALA A 287 -9.79 -11.60 6.89
C ALA A 287 -8.56 -10.72 7.22
N PRO A 288 -7.33 -11.26 7.15
CA PRO A 288 -6.11 -10.47 7.30
C PRO A 288 -6.01 -9.37 6.25
N LEU A 289 -5.33 -8.26 6.58
CA LEU A 289 -5.15 -7.12 5.68
C LEU A 289 -4.59 -7.53 4.31
N GLY A 290 -3.66 -8.49 4.27
CA GLY A 290 -3.13 -8.99 2.99
C GLY A 290 -4.22 -9.48 2.04
N ASP A 291 -5.22 -10.19 2.54
CA ASP A 291 -6.35 -10.68 1.76
C ASP A 291 -7.32 -9.54 1.39
N ILE A 292 -7.51 -8.56 2.29
CA ILE A 292 -8.32 -7.36 2.02
C ILE A 292 -7.66 -6.49 0.94
N LEU A 293 -6.33 -6.34 0.97
CA LEU A 293 -5.60 -5.63 -0.09
C LEU A 293 -5.73 -6.34 -1.44
N HIS A 294 -5.74 -7.68 -1.45
CA HIS A 294 -6.03 -8.44 -2.67
C HIS A 294 -7.41 -8.08 -3.23
N GLU A 295 -8.46 -8.10 -2.41
CA GLU A 295 -9.81 -7.68 -2.81
C GLU A 295 -9.80 -6.28 -3.42
N MET A 296 -9.25 -5.30 -2.67
CA MET A 296 -9.20 -3.90 -3.08
C MET A 296 -8.46 -3.68 -4.41
N LEU A 297 -7.32 -4.33 -4.59
CA LEU A 297 -6.47 -4.11 -5.77
C LEU A 297 -7.03 -4.82 -7.00
N GLU A 298 -7.52 -6.06 -6.84
CA GLU A 298 -8.06 -6.86 -7.94
C GLU A 298 -9.37 -6.30 -8.48
N THR A 299 -10.31 -5.95 -7.58
CA THR A 299 -11.63 -5.42 -7.95
C THR A 299 -11.64 -3.90 -8.13
N SER A 300 -10.59 -3.23 -7.63
CA SER A 300 -10.48 -1.77 -7.57
C SER A 300 -11.48 -1.14 -6.59
N ASP A 301 -11.73 -1.80 -5.45
CA ASP A 301 -12.73 -1.33 -4.48
C ASP A 301 -12.35 0.04 -3.88
N ASP A 302 -13.27 0.99 -4.03
CA ASP A 302 -13.06 2.38 -3.64
C ASP A 302 -13.34 2.58 -2.15
N ASN A 303 -14.37 1.93 -1.60
CA ASN A 303 -14.72 2.04 -0.19
C ASN A 303 -13.61 1.48 0.71
N THR A 304 -13.04 0.34 0.35
CA THR A 304 -11.89 -0.24 1.05
C THR A 304 -10.72 0.72 1.08
N ALA A 305 -10.41 1.40 -0.03
CA ALA A 305 -9.31 2.36 -0.08
C ALA A 305 -9.53 3.55 0.86
N GLU A 306 -10.73 4.12 0.90
CA GLU A 306 -11.07 5.25 1.79
C GLU A 306 -11.04 4.82 3.27
N MET A 307 -11.59 3.64 3.58
CA MET A 307 -11.60 3.10 4.94
C MET A 307 -10.18 2.82 5.43
N LEU A 308 -9.30 2.29 4.58
CA LEU A 308 -7.89 2.08 4.92
C LEU A 308 -7.16 3.40 5.18
N VAL A 309 -7.46 4.45 4.41
CA VAL A 309 -6.91 5.80 4.70
C VAL A 309 -7.32 6.25 6.10
N LYS A 310 -8.61 6.17 6.46
CA LYS A 310 -9.07 6.55 7.81
C LYS A 310 -8.44 5.67 8.89
N GLU A 311 -8.30 4.37 8.64
CA GLU A 311 -7.67 3.43 9.59
C GLU A 311 -6.20 3.75 9.84
N LEU A 312 -5.45 4.16 8.81
CA LEU A 312 -4.07 4.63 8.97
C LEU A 312 -3.98 5.81 9.94
N GLY A 313 -4.94 6.73 9.88
CA GLY A 313 -5.04 7.84 10.83
C GLY A 313 -5.29 7.36 12.25
N VAL A 314 -6.21 6.41 12.45
CA VAL A 314 -6.49 5.79 13.76
C VAL A 314 -5.27 5.09 14.32
N ALA A 315 -4.63 4.23 13.52
CA ALA A 315 -3.47 3.43 13.93
C ALA A 315 -2.28 4.30 14.36
N ASN A 316 -2.14 5.49 13.79
CA ASN A 316 -1.10 6.45 14.18
C ASN A 316 -1.54 7.43 15.28
N GLY A 317 -2.73 7.27 15.85
CA GLY A 317 -3.22 8.07 16.97
C GLY A 317 -3.59 9.52 16.60
N VAL A 318 -3.77 9.81 15.30
CA VAL A 318 -4.12 11.15 14.79
C VAL A 318 -5.61 11.30 14.43
N GLY A 319 -6.39 10.21 14.52
CA GLY A 319 -7.84 10.18 14.30
C GLY A 319 -8.27 9.56 12.98
N GLY A 320 -9.51 9.06 12.95
CA GLY A 320 -10.09 8.35 11.81
C GLY A 320 -10.68 9.29 10.77
N THR A 321 -9.88 10.17 10.19
CA THR A 321 -10.29 11.13 9.16
C THR A 321 -9.47 10.92 7.88
N THR A 322 -10.05 11.28 6.73
CA THR A 322 -9.34 11.24 5.44
C THR A 322 -8.03 12.04 5.49
N ALA A 323 -8.09 13.27 6.02
CA ALA A 323 -6.91 14.14 6.11
C ALA A 323 -5.80 13.55 6.99
N ALA A 324 -6.15 12.96 8.15
CA ALA A 324 -5.18 12.34 9.05
C ALA A 324 -4.50 11.13 8.39
N GLY A 325 -5.29 10.26 7.74
CA GLY A 325 -4.75 9.08 7.06
C GLY A 325 -3.86 9.42 5.86
N LEU A 326 -4.26 10.38 5.03
CA LEU A 326 -3.43 10.83 3.91
C LEU A 326 -2.11 11.48 4.36
N ALA A 327 -2.11 12.14 5.53
CA ALA A 327 -0.86 12.64 6.13
C ALA A 327 0.07 11.48 6.49
N VAL A 328 -0.45 10.37 7.02
CA VAL A 328 0.32 9.15 7.31
C VAL A 328 0.87 8.53 6.02
N VAL A 329 0.04 8.40 4.97
CA VAL A 329 0.48 7.92 3.65
C VAL A 329 1.62 8.79 3.12
N THR A 330 1.44 10.11 3.11
CA THR A 330 2.45 11.06 2.61
C THR A 330 3.78 10.96 3.39
N GLU A 331 3.69 10.87 4.72
CA GLU A 331 4.88 10.70 5.57
C GLU A 331 5.60 9.37 5.28
N GLN A 332 4.83 8.28 5.11
CA GLN A 332 5.39 6.96 4.82
C GLN A 332 6.09 6.92 3.46
N LEU A 333 5.49 7.49 2.42
CA LEU A 333 6.10 7.62 1.10
C LEU A 333 7.39 8.46 1.16
N GLY A 334 7.39 9.55 1.94
CA GLY A 334 8.58 10.36 2.18
C GLY A 334 9.70 9.60 2.89
N ARG A 335 9.39 8.74 3.86
CA ARG A 335 10.38 7.87 4.54
C ARG A 335 11.05 6.89 3.58
N TRP A 336 10.32 6.40 2.58
CA TRP A 336 10.89 5.53 1.54
C TRP A 336 11.69 6.29 0.48
N GLY A 337 11.69 7.62 0.52
CA GLY A 337 12.36 8.45 -0.47
C GLY A 337 11.63 8.52 -1.81
N VAL A 338 10.32 8.22 -1.83
CA VAL A 338 9.48 8.42 -3.01
C VAL A 338 9.53 9.89 -3.42
N PRO A 339 9.71 10.23 -4.71
CA PRO A 339 9.70 11.61 -5.16
C PRO A 339 8.30 12.21 -5.02
N MET A 340 8.15 13.13 -4.03
CA MET A 340 6.85 13.72 -3.67
C MET A 340 6.57 15.05 -4.37
N ASP A 341 7.49 15.59 -5.15
CA ASP A 341 7.28 16.84 -5.88
C ASP A 341 6.13 16.70 -6.89
N GLY A 342 5.08 17.49 -6.72
CA GLY A 342 3.88 17.43 -7.55
C GLY A 342 2.87 16.33 -7.17
N VAL A 343 3.12 15.56 -6.11
CA VAL A 343 2.16 14.60 -5.56
C VAL A 343 1.20 15.31 -4.62
N VAL A 344 -0.10 15.18 -4.88
CA VAL A 344 -1.20 15.70 -4.06
C VAL A 344 -2.22 14.58 -3.90
N LEU A 345 -2.51 14.19 -2.67
CA LEU A 345 -3.51 13.17 -2.36
C LEU A 345 -4.65 13.84 -1.57
N VAL A 346 -5.87 13.72 -2.07
CA VAL A 346 -7.09 14.24 -1.43
C VAL A 346 -8.10 13.15 -1.09
N ASP A 347 -7.92 11.96 -1.68
CA ASP A 347 -8.64 10.72 -1.33
C ASP A 347 -7.71 9.50 -1.48
N GLY A 348 -8.18 8.34 -1.05
CA GLY A 348 -7.43 7.08 -1.16
C GLY A 348 -7.72 6.28 -2.42
N SER A 349 -8.91 6.42 -2.96
CA SER A 349 -9.41 5.66 -4.10
C SER A 349 -8.87 6.14 -5.46
N GLY A 350 -8.54 7.44 -5.53
CA GLY A 350 -8.17 8.11 -6.79
C GLY A 350 -9.36 8.62 -7.59
N LEU A 351 -10.56 8.68 -7.00
CA LEU A 351 -11.77 9.18 -7.65
C LEU A 351 -11.78 10.70 -7.80
N SER A 352 -11.15 11.41 -6.86
CA SER A 352 -11.03 12.86 -6.94
C SER A 352 -10.13 13.30 -8.10
N ARG A 353 -10.59 14.31 -8.83
CA ARG A 353 -9.78 14.95 -9.86
C ARG A 353 -8.77 15.96 -9.32
N ASP A 354 -8.77 16.18 -8.01
CA ASP A 354 -7.78 17.01 -7.32
C ASP A 354 -6.55 16.19 -6.88
N ASN A 355 -6.58 14.85 -7.02
CA ASN A 355 -5.40 14.02 -6.84
C ASN A 355 -4.42 14.24 -7.98
N LEU A 356 -3.15 14.34 -7.63
CA LEU A 356 -2.04 14.37 -8.58
C LEU A 356 -0.96 13.40 -8.11
N VAL A 357 -0.44 12.59 -9.02
CA VAL A 357 0.74 11.74 -8.79
C VAL A 357 1.69 11.86 -9.97
N THR A 358 2.92 11.37 -9.82
CA THR A 358 3.87 11.24 -10.92
C THR A 358 4.13 9.76 -11.23
N CYS A 359 4.47 9.42 -12.48
CA CYS A 359 4.86 8.05 -12.81
C CYS A 359 6.11 7.63 -12.02
N ASP A 360 7.02 8.56 -11.73
CA ASP A 360 8.21 8.29 -10.91
C ASP A 360 7.81 7.94 -9.46
N ALA A 361 6.78 8.59 -8.90
CA ALA A 361 6.29 8.25 -7.56
C ALA A 361 5.62 6.86 -7.52
N LEU A 362 4.77 6.54 -8.50
CA LEU A 362 4.16 5.22 -8.64
C LEU A 362 5.22 4.12 -8.80
N LEU A 363 6.20 4.37 -9.67
CA LEU A 363 7.30 3.42 -9.91
C LEU A 363 8.11 3.21 -8.64
N ALA A 364 8.46 4.27 -7.91
CA ALA A 364 9.22 4.17 -6.66
C ALA A 364 8.50 3.34 -5.58
N VAL A 365 7.16 3.41 -5.51
CA VAL A 365 6.37 2.55 -4.62
C VAL A 365 6.41 1.09 -5.05
N LEU A 366 6.35 0.80 -6.35
CA LEU A 366 6.49 -0.56 -6.88
C LEU A 366 7.90 -1.11 -6.64
N GLU A 367 8.95 -0.29 -6.82
CA GLU A 367 10.34 -0.66 -6.55
C GLU A 367 10.63 -0.90 -5.06
N HIS A 368 9.91 -0.20 -4.18
CA HIS A 368 9.98 -0.43 -2.73
C HIS A 368 9.33 -1.76 -2.35
N GLY A 369 8.22 -2.13 -3.00
CA GLY A 369 7.53 -3.40 -2.85
C GLY A 369 8.13 -4.53 -3.69
N SER A 370 7.33 -5.56 -3.91
CA SER A 370 7.72 -6.74 -4.71
C SER A 370 6.50 -7.36 -5.37
N ILE A 371 6.69 -7.98 -6.53
CA ILE A 371 5.66 -8.81 -7.17
C ILE A 371 5.17 -9.96 -6.26
N ASP A 372 5.99 -10.36 -5.28
CA ASP A 372 5.73 -11.48 -4.36
C ASP A 372 5.17 -11.04 -3.00
N ASP A 373 5.08 -9.75 -2.70
CA ASP A 373 4.43 -9.25 -1.48
C ASP A 373 2.90 -9.22 -1.62
N ALA A 374 2.19 -8.82 -0.56
CA ALA A 374 0.73 -8.77 -0.54
C ALA A 374 0.16 -7.78 -1.57
N VAL A 375 0.86 -6.69 -1.87
CA VAL A 375 0.45 -5.72 -2.90
C VAL A 375 0.63 -6.33 -4.28
N GLY A 376 1.81 -6.87 -4.60
CA GLY A 376 2.09 -7.49 -5.89
C GLY A 376 1.23 -8.71 -6.18
N GLN A 377 0.97 -9.54 -5.16
CA GLN A 377 0.08 -10.71 -5.28
C GLN A 377 -1.40 -10.32 -5.41
N GLY A 378 -1.80 -9.19 -4.85
CA GLY A 378 -3.16 -8.66 -4.93
C GLY A 378 -3.51 -7.96 -6.24
N LEU A 379 -2.55 -7.74 -7.13
CA LEU A 379 -2.81 -7.09 -8.42
C LEU A 379 -3.56 -8.02 -9.38
N PRO A 380 -4.53 -7.49 -10.16
CA PRO A 380 -5.19 -8.27 -11.22
C PRO A 380 -4.19 -8.74 -12.26
N VAL A 381 -4.45 -9.93 -12.81
CA VAL A 381 -3.60 -10.59 -13.80
C VAL A 381 -4.23 -10.44 -15.19
N ALA A 382 -3.44 -9.98 -16.13
CA ALA A 382 -3.85 -9.77 -17.53
C ALA A 382 -4.51 -11.02 -18.13
N ALA A 383 -5.68 -10.86 -18.74
CA ALA A 383 -6.52 -11.90 -19.34
C ALA A 383 -6.98 -13.01 -18.36
N VAL A 384 -6.86 -12.80 -17.02
CA VAL A 384 -7.19 -13.84 -16.03
C VAL A 384 -8.15 -13.35 -14.97
N SER A 385 -7.87 -12.19 -14.32
CA SER A 385 -8.63 -11.82 -13.13
C SER A 385 -8.91 -10.31 -13.02
N GLY A 386 -9.91 -9.97 -12.20
CA GLY A 386 -10.25 -8.62 -11.79
C GLY A 386 -10.42 -7.64 -12.96
N THR A 387 -9.91 -6.44 -12.78
CA THR A 387 -10.03 -5.35 -13.77
C THR A 387 -9.23 -5.58 -15.06
N LEU A 388 -8.41 -6.61 -15.12
CA LEU A 388 -7.63 -7.01 -16.30
C LEU A 388 -8.14 -8.29 -16.99
N GLN A 389 -9.22 -8.91 -16.52
CA GLN A 389 -9.71 -10.18 -17.06
C GLN A 389 -10.01 -10.15 -18.57
N ASP A 390 -10.45 -9.01 -19.09
CA ASP A 390 -10.84 -8.80 -20.49
C ASP A 390 -9.79 -7.97 -21.28
N GLU A 391 -8.66 -7.69 -20.66
CA GLU A 391 -7.55 -6.92 -21.26
C GLU A 391 -6.36 -7.84 -21.55
N PHE A 392 -5.57 -7.53 -22.58
CA PHE A 392 -4.39 -8.30 -23.00
C PHE A 392 -4.66 -9.74 -23.48
N VAL A 393 -5.90 -10.13 -23.74
CA VAL A 393 -6.32 -11.53 -24.01
C VAL A 393 -5.53 -12.20 -25.13
N SER A 394 -5.13 -11.47 -26.16
CA SER A 394 -4.41 -12.00 -27.32
C SER A 394 -2.97 -11.48 -27.42
N THR A 395 -2.37 -11.13 -26.29
CA THR A 395 -1.03 -10.55 -26.22
C THR A 395 -0.05 -11.47 -25.49
N PRO A 396 1.27 -11.25 -25.61
CA PRO A 396 2.26 -11.97 -24.82
C PRO A 396 2.15 -11.74 -23.31
N MET A 397 1.39 -10.72 -22.89
CA MET A 397 1.21 -10.38 -21.48
C MET A 397 0.06 -11.15 -20.80
N ALA A 398 -0.75 -11.91 -21.56
CA ALA A 398 -1.83 -12.73 -21.01
C ALA A 398 -1.30 -13.74 -19.98
N GLY A 399 -1.83 -13.69 -18.77
CA GLY A 399 -1.41 -14.53 -17.64
C GLY A 399 -0.05 -14.15 -17.02
N VAL A 400 0.61 -13.10 -17.50
CA VAL A 400 1.96 -12.69 -17.08
C VAL A 400 1.98 -11.36 -16.36
N LEU A 401 1.42 -10.32 -16.99
CA LEU A 401 1.40 -8.96 -16.44
C LEU A 401 0.45 -8.90 -15.23
N ARG A 402 0.91 -8.29 -14.15
CA ARG A 402 0.12 -7.96 -12.95
C ARG A 402 0.15 -6.46 -12.75
N ALA A 403 -1.01 -5.80 -12.79
CA ALA A 403 -1.00 -4.35 -12.67
C ALA A 403 -2.33 -3.79 -12.15
N LYS A 404 -2.24 -2.73 -11.35
CA LYS A 404 -3.39 -1.91 -11.00
C LYS A 404 -3.80 -1.06 -12.18
N THR A 405 -5.09 -1.11 -12.53
CA THR A 405 -5.71 -0.24 -13.52
C THR A 405 -6.24 1.03 -12.89
N GLY A 406 -6.32 2.10 -13.68
CA GLY A 406 -7.02 3.33 -13.32
C GLY A 406 -7.84 3.85 -14.50
N SER A 407 -9.04 4.38 -14.24
CA SER A 407 -9.90 4.96 -15.24
C SER A 407 -10.69 6.13 -14.67
N LEU A 408 -10.60 7.28 -15.32
CA LEU A 408 -11.52 8.41 -15.17
C LEU A 408 -11.80 8.98 -16.56
N THR A 409 -12.77 9.86 -16.70
CA THR A 409 -13.00 10.54 -17.98
C THR A 409 -11.72 11.26 -18.43
N GLY A 410 -11.15 10.85 -19.55
CA GLY A 410 -9.91 11.38 -20.11
C GLY A 410 -8.64 10.79 -19.49
N VAL A 411 -8.74 9.80 -18.60
CA VAL A 411 -7.59 9.15 -17.96
C VAL A 411 -7.67 7.63 -18.10
N LYS A 412 -6.55 7.00 -18.45
CA LYS A 412 -6.36 5.56 -18.39
C LYS A 412 -4.96 5.24 -17.85
N ALA A 413 -4.89 4.53 -16.74
CA ALA A 413 -3.65 4.26 -16.03
C ALA A 413 -3.41 2.75 -15.84
N LEU A 414 -2.15 2.35 -15.81
CA LEU A 414 -1.69 1.00 -15.57
C LEU A 414 -0.34 1.05 -14.87
N ALA A 415 -0.20 0.42 -13.70
CA ALA A 415 1.07 0.39 -12.97
C ALA A 415 1.23 -0.96 -12.26
N GLY A 416 2.40 -1.58 -12.37
CA GLY A 416 2.62 -2.92 -11.81
C GLY A 416 3.90 -3.58 -12.30
N TYR A 417 3.82 -4.90 -12.46
CA TYR A 417 4.96 -5.80 -12.65
C TYR A 417 4.78 -6.72 -13.86
N VAL A 418 5.90 -7.02 -14.51
CA VAL A 418 5.98 -8.10 -15.49
C VAL A 418 7.18 -8.98 -15.16
N PRO A 419 6.97 -10.25 -14.76
CA PRO A 419 8.07 -11.19 -14.61
C PRO A 419 8.71 -11.47 -15.99
N ALA A 420 10.02 -11.41 -16.03
CA ALA A 420 10.80 -11.60 -17.24
C ALA A 420 11.71 -12.85 -17.15
N ALA A 421 12.25 -13.28 -18.28
CA ALA A 421 13.15 -14.42 -18.31
C ALA A 421 14.39 -14.19 -17.44
N GLY A 422 14.91 -15.26 -16.83
CA GLY A 422 16.07 -15.19 -15.94
C GLY A 422 15.77 -14.73 -14.53
N GLY A 423 14.48 -14.55 -14.15
CA GLY A 423 14.04 -14.15 -12.82
C GLY A 423 14.08 -12.64 -12.58
N SER A 424 14.29 -11.84 -13.61
CA SER A 424 14.15 -10.38 -13.53
C SER A 424 12.68 -9.97 -13.53
N VAL A 425 12.40 -8.80 -13.00
CA VAL A 425 11.07 -8.19 -12.98
C VAL A 425 11.15 -6.81 -13.64
N ILE A 426 10.21 -6.51 -14.52
CA ILE A 426 9.98 -5.16 -15.03
C ILE A 426 8.95 -4.51 -14.11
N GLU A 427 9.28 -3.38 -13.51
CA GLU A 427 8.36 -2.50 -12.82
C GLU A 427 8.00 -1.33 -13.75
N PHE A 428 6.73 -0.92 -13.76
CA PHE A 428 6.31 0.17 -14.63
C PHE A 428 5.11 0.95 -14.11
N ALA A 429 5.04 2.21 -14.49
CA ALA A 429 3.88 3.07 -14.32
C ALA A 429 3.61 3.83 -15.61
N LEU A 430 2.40 3.71 -16.15
CA LEU A 430 1.92 4.38 -17.34
C LEU A 430 0.59 5.07 -17.04
N VAL A 431 0.52 6.36 -17.23
CA VAL A 431 -0.72 7.13 -17.12
C VAL A 431 -0.95 7.89 -18.41
N LEU A 432 -2.03 7.58 -19.09
CA LEU A 432 -2.54 8.34 -20.24
C LEU A 432 -3.55 9.36 -19.70
N ASP A 433 -3.17 10.63 -19.67
CA ASP A 433 -4.00 11.76 -19.22
C ASP A 433 -4.21 12.72 -20.39
N GLN A 434 -5.23 12.44 -21.19
CA GLN A 434 -5.58 13.21 -22.38
C GLN A 434 -7.04 12.92 -22.80
N PRO A 435 -7.68 13.83 -23.54
CA PRO A 435 -9.04 13.58 -24.03
C PRO A 435 -9.16 12.25 -24.80
N GLY A 436 -10.14 11.42 -24.41
CA GLY A 436 -10.39 10.12 -25.02
C GLY A 436 -9.45 8.99 -24.57
N ALA A 437 -8.56 9.21 -23.59
CA ALA A 437 -7.63 8.19 -23.13
C ALA A 437 -8.32 6.90 -22.62
N ASN A 438 -9.53 7.02 -22.10
CA ASN A 438 -10.33 5.89 -21.65
C ASN A 438 -11.16 5.20 -22.76
N ASP A 439 -11.04 5.65 -24.03
CA ASP A 439 -11.62 4.94 -25.17
C ASP A 439 -10.80 3.67 -25.45
N PRO A 440 -11.45 2.49 -25.55
CA PRO A 440 -10.75 1.23 -25.87
C PRO A 440 -9.91 1.29 -27.15
N GLY A 441 -10.33 2.04 -28.15
CA GLY A 441 -9.55 2.24 -29.37
C GLY A 441 -8.25 3.03 -29.18
N VAL A 442 -8.18 3.84 -28.11
CA VAL A 442 -7.00 4.64 -27.78
C VAL A 442 -6.06 3.87 -26.83
N TYR A 443 -6.55 3.49 -25.64
CA TYR A 443 -5.63 2.89 -24.67
C TYR A 443 -5.16 1.48 -25.03
N ARG A 444 -5.99 0.66 -25.69
CA ARG A 444 -5.55 -0.69 -26.11
C ARG A 444 -4.47 -0.65 -27.17
N ALA A 445 -4.48 0.36 -28.03
CA ALA A 445 -3.38 0.56 -28.97
C ALA A 445 -2.03 0.75 -28.26
N VAL A 446 -2.03 1.47 -27.11
CA VAL A 446 -0.83 1.67 -26.28
C VAL A 446 -0.54 0.44 -25.43
N TRP A 447 -1.53 -0.09 -24.72
CA TRP A 447 -1.35 -1.22 -23.78
C TRP A 447 -1.03 -2.54 -24.49
N GLU A 448 -1.87 -2.93 -25.46
CA GLU A 448 -1.79 -4.23 -26.14
C GLU A 448 -0.92 -4.15 -27.39
N GLY A 449 -1.03 -3.02 -28.12
CA GLY A 449 -0.30 -2.80 -29.36
C GLY A 449 1.16 -2.42 -29.19
N ALA A 450 1.51 -1.67 -28.16
CA ALA A 450 2.87 -1.20 -27.92
C ALA A 450 3.49 -1.80 -26.65
N LEU A 451 2.94 -1.54 -25.47
CA LEU A 451 3.53 -1.97 -24.18
C LEU A 451 3.69 -3.49 -24.13
N ALA A 452 2.63 -4.25 -24.42
CA ALA A 452 2.68 -5.70 -24.34
C ALA A 452 3.72 -6.30 -25.29
N GLN A 453 3.88 -5.72 -26.48
CA GLN A 453 4.84 -6.19 -27.47
C GLN A 453 6.28 -5.90 -27.04
N VAL A 454 6.53 -4.68 -26.55
CA VAL A 454 7.88 -4.27 -26.13
C VAL A 454 8.32 -5.02 -24.86
N PHE A 455 7.45 -5.16 -23.87
CA PHE A 455 7.79 -5.85 -22.61
C PHE A 455 8.11 -7.33 -22.85
N ALA A 456 7.46 -7.96 -23.83
CA ALA A 456 7.75 -9.34 -24.22
C ALA A 456 9.14 -9.53 -24.86
N THR A 457 9.80 -8.46 -25.29
CA THR A 457 11.15 -8.56 -25.88
C THR A 457 12.26 -8.69 -24.83
N TYR A 458 12.00 -8.27 -23.58
CA TYR A 458 13.03 -8.30 -22.53
C TYR A 458 13.19 -9.70 -21.94
N PRO A 459 14.44 -10.18 -21.75
CA PRO A 459 15.72 -9.63 -22.23
C PRO A 459 15.98 -10.01 -23.69
N SER A 460 16.46 -9.06 -24.52
CA SER A 460 16.78 -9.28 -25.93
C SER A 460 18.28 -9.25 -26.27
N GLY A 461 19.10 -8.85 -25.30
CA GLY A 461 20.56 -8.83 -25.40
C GLY A 461 21.21 -10.15 -24.99
N PRO A 462 22.55 -10.21 -24.95
CA PRO A 462 23.29 -11.42 -24.67
C PRO A 462 23.08 -11.94 -23.24
N SER A 463 22.93 -13.23 -23.09
CA SER A 463 22.87 -13.91 -21.78
C SER A 463 24.23 -13.88 -21.07
N ALA A 464 24.23 -14.13 -19.76
CA ALA A 464 25.47 -14.25 -18.98
C ALA A 464 26.37 -15.38 -19.48
N ASP A 465 25.78 -16.49 -19.95
CA ASP A 465 26.53 -17.65 -20.48
C ASP A 465 27.22 -17.31 -21.80
N GLU A 466 26.59 -16.52 -22.66
CA GLU A 466 27.23 -16.09 -23.93
C GLU A 466 28.39 -15.10 -23.68
N LEU A 467 28.36 -14.35 -22.57
CA LEU A 467 29.41 -13.43 -22.19
C LEU A 467 30.48 -14.04 -21.29
N ALA A 468 30.29 -15.26 -20.81
CA ALA A 468 31.26 -15.98 -19.99
C ALA A 468 32.56 -16.27 -20.78
N PRO A 469 33.75 -16.13 -20.17
CA PRO A 469 35.00 -16.55 -20.79
C PRO A 469 34.97 -18.02 -21.15
N ARG A 470 35.35 -18.34 -22.39
CA ARG A 470 35.54 -19.72 -22.88
C ARG A 470 36.90 -20.22 -22.46
#